data_7412a553c7180bcc9c5ebba2df116d09
#
_entry.id   7412a553c7180bcc9c5ebba2df116d09
#
_cell.length_a   1.000
_cell.length_b   1.000
_cell.length_c   1.000
_cell.angle_alpha   90.00
_cell.angle_beta   90.00
_cell.angle_gamma   90.00
#
_symmetry.space_group_name_H-M   'P 1'
#
loop_
_entity.id
_entity.type
_entity.pdbx_description
1 polymer ?
#
loop_
_entity_poly.entity_id
_entity_poly.type
_entity_poly.pdbx_seq_one_letter_code
_entity_poly.pdbx_strand_id
1 'polypeptide(L)'
;MEDLIKIPNGDDFFNNNKRELTFGEKAVGLTFNPSGDEKVNRAKRLMADALDLLKEVELEKTDNGNKMISWEVNVFRTNAFNKIVDAQMALVKYITWNN
;
A
#
# COMPACT_ATOMS: atom_id res chain seq x y z
N MET A 1 20.58 17.71 1.64
CA MET A 1 20.12 17.66 1.07
C MET A 1 19.97 17.85 0.58
N GLU A 2 20.11 17.67 0.43
CA GLU A 2 19.74 17.75 -0.23
C GLU A 2 19.56 17.46 -0.58
N ASP A 3 19.63 17.06 -0.56
CA ASP A 3 19.26 16.74 -1.18
C ASP A 3 18.89 16.28 -1.37
N LEU A 4 18.64 15.91 -1.07
CA LEU A 4 18.09 15.45 -1.63
C LEU A 4 17.53 15.41 -1.98
N ILE A 5 17.21 15.45 -1.95
CA ILE A 5 16.61 15.28 -2.60
C ILE A 5 16.13 15.77 -3.51
N LYS A 6 16.06 15.93 -3.84
CA LYS A 6 15.55 16.36 -4.88
C LYS A 6 14.97 15.34 -5.59
N ILE A 7 13.88 15.10 -5.66
CA ILE A 7 13.40 14.21 -6.41
C ILE A 7 12.84 14.75 -7.41
N PRO A 8 13.31 14.96 -8.24
CA PRO A 8 12.88 15.59 -9.32
C PRO A 8 11.77 14.94 -9.94
N ASN A 9 11.73 13.78 -10.07
CA ASN A 9 10.72 13.24 -10.87
C ASN A 9 10.62 11.79 -10.66
N GLY A 10 9.83 11.12 -11.39
CA GLY A 10 9.64 9.72 -11.21
C GLY A 10 10.88 8.93 -11.42
N ASP A 11 11.77 9.44 -12.21
CA ASP A 11 12.98 8.73 -12.39
C ASP A 11 13.78 8.68 -11.15
N ASP A 12 13.78 9.77 -10.43
CA ASP A 12 14.50 9.75 -9.20
C ASP A 12 13.90 8.79 -8.25
N PHE A 13 12.61 8.65 -8.31
CA PHE A 13 11.95 7.68 -7.47
C PHE A 13 12.54 6.31 -7.72
N PHE A 14 12.78 5.96 -8.95
CA PHE A 14 13.28 4.64 -9.25
C PHE A 14 14.78 4.54 -9.22
N ASN A 15 15.48 5.63 -9.32
CA ASN A 15 16.90 5.55 -9.42
C ASN A 15 17.64 5.79 -8.19
N ASN A 16 17.78 7.02 -7.85
CA ASN A 16 18.66 7.35 -6.81
C ASN A 16 18.07 7.76 -5.59
N ASN A 17 17.03 8.47 -5.66
CA ASN A 17 16.44 9.01 -4.50
C ASN A 17 15.26 8.23 -4.14
N LYS A 18 15.41 6.98 -4.15
CA LYS A 18 14.33 6.14 -3.87
C LYS A 18 13.89 6.32 -2.47
N ARG A 19 12.70 6.70 -2.28
CA ARG A 19 12.13 6.72 -0.96
C ARG A 19 11.75 5.30 -0.60
N GLU A 20 11.64 5.06 0.66
CA GLU A 20 11.19 3.78 1.10
C GLU A 20 9.70 3.65 0.82
N LEU A 21 9.27 2.49 0.39
CA LEU A 21 7.85 2.27 0.15
C LEU A 21 7.10 2.21 1.47
N THR A 22 5.88 2.70 1.44
CA THR A 22 5.03 2.64 2.62
C THR A 22 4.54 1.22 2.85
N PHE A 23 3.96 1.00 4.02
CA PHE A 23 3.37 -0.29 4.35
C PHE A 23 2.40 -0.74 3.27
N GLY A 24 1.48 0.13 2.88
CA GLY A 24 0.49 -0.22 1.88
C GLY A 24 1.09 -0.48 0.51
N GLU A 25 2.08 0.31 0.15
CA GLU A 25 2.76 0.13 -1.13
C GLU A 25 3.46 -1.22 -1.22
N LYS A 26 4.09 -1.64 -0.12
CA LYS A 26 4.73 -2.94 -0.10
C LYS A 26 3.70 -4.05 -0.18
N ALA A 27 2.61 -3.90 0.56
CA ALA A 27 1.60 -4.94 0.64
C ALA A 27 0.92 -5.22 -0.70
N VAL A 28 0.74 -4.19 -1.53
CA VAL A 28 0.11 -4.40 -2.82
C VAL A 28 1.11 -4.68 -3.95
N GLY A 29 2.41 -4.63 -3.66
CA GLY A 29 3.41 -4.79 -4.69
C GLY A 29 3.33 -3.66 -5.70
N LEU A 30 3.42 -2.42 -5.21
CA LEU A 30 3.16 -1.23 -6.02
C LEU A 30 3.96 -1.19 -7.31
N THR A 31 5.19 -1.65 -7.28
CA THR A 31 6.06 -1.57 -8.45
C THR A 31 5.96 -2.80 -9.35
N PHE A 32 5.14 -3.78 -8.98
CA PHE A 32 5.01 -5.00 -9.76
C PHE A 32 3.77 -4.92 -10.63
N ASN A 33 3.96 -4.73 -11.91
CA ASN A 33 2.82 -4.65 -12.83
C ASN A 33 3.26 -5.22 -14.19
N PRO A 34 3.30 -6.54 -14.30
CA PRO A 34 3.75 -7.17 -15.55
C PRO A 34 2.83 -6.88 -16.73
N SER A 35 1.58 -6.51 -16.49
CA SER A 35 0.67 -6.21 -17.58
C SER A 35 0.99 -4.88 -18.25
N GLY A 36 1.62 -3.97 -17.53
CA GLY A 36 1.84 -2.62 -18.03
C GLY A 36 0.57 -1.78 -18.12
N ASP A 37 -0.55 -2.28 -17.65
CA ASP A 37 -1.80 -1.53 -17.73
C ASP A 37 -1.83 -0.46 -16.65
N GLU A 38 -2.08 0.76 -17.07
CA GLU A 38 -2.15 1.89 -16.16
C GLU A 38 -3.24 1.71 -15.09
N LYS A 39 -4.33 1.04 -15.45
CA LYS A 39 -5.41 0.84 -14.49
C LYS A 39 -4.98 -0.07 -13.35
N VAL A 40 -4.04 -0.99 -13.61
CA VAL A 40 -3.49 -1.80 -12.54
C VAL A 40 -2.72 -0.94 -11.55
N ASN A 41 -1.94 0.02 -12.06
CA ASN A 41 -1.23 0.94 -11.18
C ASN A 41 -2.19 1.76 -10.33
N ARG A 42 -3.30 2.19 -10.93
CA ARG A 42 -4.29 2.96 -10.21
C ARG A 42 -4.98 2.13 -9.13
N ALA A 43 -5.30 0.88 -9.44
CA ALA A 43 -5.90 -0.01 -8.46
C ALA A 43 -4.97 -0.22 -7.28
N LYS A 44 -3.70 -0.46 -7.57
CA LYS A 44 -2.73 -0.66 -6.51
C LYS A 44 -2.55 0.59 -5.67
N ARG A 45 -2.58 1.77 -6.30
CA ARG A 45 -2.45 3.02 -5.54
C ARG A 45 -3.61 3.19 -4.58
N LEU A 46 -4.83 2.91 -5.03
CA LEU A 46 -6.00 3.05 -4.18
C LEU A 46 -5.93 2.10 -2.99
N MET A 47 -5.53 0.86 -3.25
CA MET A 47 -5.47 -0.12 -2.17
C MET A 47 -4.30 0.13 -1.24
N ALA A 48 -3.19 0.63 -1.76
CA ALA A 48 -2.07 1.01 -0.91
C ALA A 48 -2.48 2.11 0.05
N ASP A 49 -3.24 3.09 -0.45
CA ASP A 49 -3.70 4.18 0.41
C ASP A 49 -4.65 3.66 1.49
N ALA A 50 -5.52 2.71 1.14
CA ALA A 50 -6.41 2.10 2.13
C ALA A 50 -5.61 1.37 3.21
N LEU A 51 -4.57 0.64 2.81
CA LEU A 51 -3.75 -0.09 3.76
C LEU A 51 -2.91 0.84 4.61
N ASP A 52 -2.47 1.96 4.05
CA ASP A 52 -1.75 2.96 4.84
C ASP A 52 -2.66 3.58 5.88
N LEU A 53 -3.93 3.79 5.53
CA LEU A 53 -4.91 4.27 6.50
C LEU A 53 -5.10 3.24 7.62
N LEU A 54 -5.16 1.96 7.25
CA LEU A 54 -5.28 0.91 8.25
C LEU A 54 -4.10 0.96 9.23
N LYS A 55 -2.91 1.17 8.71
CA LYS A 55 -1.72 1.25 9.55
C LYS A 55 -1.75 2.48 10.44
N GLU A 56 -2.22 3.60 9.89
CA GLU A 56 -2.34 4.82 10.66
C GLU A 56 -3.28 4.62 11.85
N VAL A 57 -4.43 3.98 11.62
CA VAL A 57 -5.39 3.71 12.70
C VAL A 57 -4.79 2.74 13.71
N GLU A 58 -4.04 1.76 13.24
CA GLU A 58 -3.39 0.82 14.15
C GLU A 58 -2.42 1.56 15.08
N LEU A 59 -1.65 2.47 14.53
CA LEU A 59 -0.71 3.24 15.35
C LEU A 59 -1.41 4.11 16.38
N GLU A 60 -2.55 4.68 15.99
CA GLU A 60 -3.34 5.47 16.93
C GLU A 60 -3.90 4.60 18.06
N LYS A 61 -4.47 3.45 17.69
CA LYS A 61 -5.09 2.58 18.69
C LYS A 61 -4.08 1.96 19.62
N THR A 62 -2.86 1.76 19.15
CA THR A 62 -1.82 1.17 19.98
C THR A 62 -0.90 2.21 20.62
N ASP A 63 -1.17 3.49 20.42
CA ASP A 63 -0.33 4.57 20.92
C ASP A 63 1.12 4.33 20.45
N ASN A 64 1.28 4.19 19.15
CA ASN A 64 2.57 3.92 18.51
C ASN A 64 3.27 2.69 19.07
N GLY A 65 2.47 1.68 19.40
CA GLY A 65 3.03 0.43 19.89
C GLY A 65 3.19 0.35 21.39
N ASN A 66 2.81 1.41 22.11
CA ASN A 66 2.98 1.42 23.56
C ASN A 66 1.79 0.82 24.31
N LYS A 67 0.72 0.49 23.60
CA LYS A 67 -0.48 0.02 24.24
C LYS A 67 -1.01 -1.17 23.47
N MET A 68 -1.47 -2.16 24.17
CA MET A 68 -2.03 -3.34 23.51
C MET A 68 -3.49 -3.09 23.17
N ILE A 69 -3.94 -3.69 22.07
CA ILE A 69 -5.34 -3.58 21.69
C ILE A 69 -6.04 -4.86 22.11
N SER A 70 -7.35 -4.80 22.17
CA SER A 70 -8.13 -5.97 22.54
C SER A 70 -8.08 -6.99 21.41
N TRP A 71 -8.44 -8.21 21.77
CA TRP A 71 -8.48 -9.29 20.79
C TRP A 71 -9.47 -8.96 19.67
N GLU A 72 -10.62 -8.42 20.01
CA GLU A 72 -11.64 -8.08 19.04
C GLU A 72 -11.15 -7.03 18.04
N VAL A 73 -10.49 -6.01 18.54
CA VAL A 73 -9.97 -4.96 17.66
C VAL A 73 -8.92 -5.55 16.73
N ASN A 74 -8.10 -6.46 17.23
CA ASN A 74 -7.10 -7.09 16.40
C ASN A 74 -7.75 -7.95 15.30
N VAL A 75 -8.85 -8.63 15.60
CA VAL A 75 -9.58 -9.40 14.60
C VAL A 75 -10.12 -8.48 13.52
N PHE A 76 -10.70 -7.35 13.89
CA PHE A 76 -11.23 -6.41 12.90
C PHE A 76 -10.12 -5.86 12.03
N ARG A 77 -8.96 -5.55 12.61
CA ARG A 77 -7.82 -5.06 11.84
C ARG A 77 -7.35 -6.11 10.83
N THR A 78 -7.23 -7.35 11.28
CA THR A 78 -6.77 -8.44 10.42
C THR A 78 -7.75 -8.70 9.28
N ASN A 79 -9.04 -8.66 9.58
CA ASN A 79 -10.05 -8.82 8.54
C ASN A 79 -9.99 -7.70 7.54
N ALA A 80 -9.81 -6.46 7.99
CA ALA A 80 -9.73 -5.33 7.07
C ALA A 80 -8.52 -5.48 6.15
N PHE A 81 -7.38 -5.85 6.71
CA PHE A 81 -6.18 -6.05 5.91
C PHE A 81 -6.43 -7.10 4.83
N ASN A 82 -6.94 -8.25 5.24
CA ASN A 82 -7.13 -9.35 4.30
C ASN A 82 -8.12 -9.00 3.20
N LYS A 83 -9.19 -8.31 3.54
CA LYS A 83 -10.18 -7.96 2.55
C LYS A 83 -9.71 -6.90 1.58
N ILE A 84 -8.88 -5.98 2.03
CA ILE A 84 -8.32 -4.98 1.13
C ILE A 84 -7.34 -5.66 0.16
N VAL A 85 -6.51 -6.56 0.65
CA VAL A 85 -5.58 -7.28 -0.21
C VAL A 85 -6.35 -8.14 -1.21
N ASP A 86 -7.40 -8.82 -0.76
CA ASP A 86 -8.23 -9.62 -1.65
C ASP A 86 -8.91 -8.76 -2.71
N ALA A 87 -9.40 -7.59 -2.31
CA ALA A 87 -10.05 -6.70 -3.26
C ALA A 87 -9.07 -6.21 -4.31
N GLN A 88 -7.83 -5.94 -3.92
CA GLN A 88 -6.82 -5.52 -4.87
C GLN A 88 -6.56 -6.62 -5.90
N MET A 89 -6.41 -7.84 -5.45
CA MET A 89 -6.16 -8.95 -6.36
C MET A 89 -7.36 -9.20 -7.28
N ALA A 90 -8.56 -9.11 -6.75
CA ALA A 90 -9.76 -9.31 -7.55
C ALA A 90 -9.91 -8.20 -8.59
N LEU A 91 -9.63 -6.96 -8.22
CA LEU A 91 -9.76 -5.85 -9.13
C LEU A 91 -8.72 -5.94 -10.25
N VAL A 92 -7.49 -6.31 -9.92
CA VAL A 92 -6.45 -6.48 -10.93
C VAL A 92 -6.82 -7.60 -11.89
N LYS A 93 -7.39 -8.68 -11.37
CA LYS A 93 -7.82 -9.77 -12.23
C LYS A 93 -8.90 -9.32 -13.21
N TYR A 94 -9.85 -8.53 -12.73
CA TYR A 94 -10.90 -8.00 -13.59
C TYR A 94 -10.33 -7.07 -14.66
N ILE A 95 -9.41 -6.19 -14.27
CA ILE A 95 -8.80 -5.24 -15.20
C ILE A 95 -8.04 -5.98 -16.29
N THR A 96 -7.33 -7.04 -15.92
CA THR A 96 -6.44 -7.72 -16.87
C THR A 96 -7.09 -8.89 -17.58
N TRP A 97 -8.36 -9.17 -17.32
CA TRP A 97 -9.05 -10.28 -17.96
C TRP A 97 -9.28 -9.93 -19.40
N ASN A 98 -8.91 -10.81 -20.30
CA ASN A 98 -8.91 -10.53 -21.71
C ASN A 98 -9.89 -11.27 -22.49
N ASN A 99 -10.98 -11.64 -22.01
CA ASN A 99 -11.82 -12.29 -22.95
C ASN A 99 -13.12 -11.57 -23.08
#